data_29848fbdd69cf2fe84ebb0b6af715e60
#
_entry.id   29848fbdd69cf2fe84ebb0b6af715e60
#
_cell.length_a   1.000
_cell.length_b   1.000
_cell.length_c   1.000
_cell.angle_alpha   90.00
_cell.angle_beta   90.00
_cell.angle_gamma   90.00
#
_symmetry.space_group_name_H-M   'P 1'
#
loop_
_entity.id
_entity.type
_entity.pdbx_description
1 polymer ?
#
loop_
_entity_poly.entity_id
_entity_poly.type
_entity_poly.pdbx_seq_one_letter_code
_entity_poly.pdbx_strand_id
1 'polypeptide(L)'
;FSISEIQTARNAGYTVDIDVCKTVPSYADASRTADITFGEKVIGTIFEVHPDVCKKFDLPSRAVAVTVNISALFETAPAEIVFKDIPEYPAVSYDETISMSHSKSAGNLLKQIRESSKLLESAVVSDLYGKENEDYKLTVRVTYRSAEKTLTEQEAKQEFAKAQKILGV
;
A
#
# COMPACT_ATOMS: atom_id res chain seq x y z
N PHE A 1 6.31 -7.34 -6.54
CA PHE A 1 6.15 -7.40 -5.08
C PHE A 1 4.77 -7.92 -4.78
N SER A 2 4.71 -9.04 -4.12
CA SER A 2 3.44 -9.48 -3.60
C SER A 2 3.12 -8.67 -2.34
N ILE A 3 1.84 -8.43 -2.11
CA ILE A 3 1.32 -7.83 -0.87
C ILE A 3 1.89 -8.57 0.36
N SER A 4 2.23 -9.86 0.22
CA SER A 4 2.83 -10.70 1.25
C SER A 4 4.23 -10.27 1.69
N GLU A 5 5.08 -9.72 0.82
CA GLU A 5 6.44 -9.29 1.18
C GLU A 5 6.43 -7.98 1.96
N ILE A 6 5.54 -7.03 1.57
CA ILE A 6 5.30 -5.81 2.34
C ILE A 6 4.71 -6.16 3.71
N GLN A 7 3.81 -7.13 3.77
CA GLN A 7 3.23 -7.61 5.01
C GLN A 7 4.29 -8.26 5.92
N THR A 8 5.22 -9.01 5.34
CA THR A 8 6.33 -9.63 6.09
C THR A 8 7.26 -8.57 6.69
N ALA A 9 7.61 -7.52 5.94
CA ALA A 9 8.39 -6.40 6.46
C ALA A 9 7.67 -5.70 7.62
N ARG A 10 6.36 -5.46 7.48
CA ARG A 10 5.53 -4.87 8.53
C ARG A 10 5.44 -5.75 9.78
N ASN A 11 5.31 -7.06 9.62
CA ASN A 11 5.30 -8.01 10.72
C ASN A 11 6.64 -8.07 11.46
N ALA A 12 7.73 -7.76 10.77
CA ALA A 12 9.07 -7.61 11.37
C ALA A 12 9.31 -6.23 12.01
N GLY A 13 8.27 -5.39 12.14
CA GLY A 13 8.37 -4.06 12.75
C GLY A 13 8.83 -2.95 11.81
N TYR A 14 8.95 -3.22 10.50
CA TYR A 14 9.29 -2.21 9.51
C TYR A 14 8.03 -1.62 8.88
N THR A 15 7.82 -0.32 9.04
CA THR A 15 6.77 0.39 8.31
C THR A 15 7.32 0.80 6.95
N VAL A 16 7.15 -0.09 5.97
CA VAL A 16 7.58 0.14 4.58
C VAL A 16 6.38 0.65 3.78
N ASP A 17 6.57 1.76 3.10
CA ASP A 17 5.59 2.36 2.18
C ASP A 17 6.18 2.45 0.78
N ILE A 18 5.31 2.68 -0.20
CA ILE A 18 5.68 2.85 -1.62
C ILE A 18 5.23 4.25 -2.03
N ASP A 19 6.17 5.05 -2.48
CA ASP A 19 5.95 6.41 -2.96
C ASP A 19 6.33 6.58 -4.43
N VAL A 20 5.88 7.69 -5.01
CA VAL A 20 6.24 8.06 -6.38
C VAL A 20 7.75 8.27 -6.47
N CYS A 21 8.40 7.60 -7.41
CA CYS A 21 9.84 7.70 -7.60
C CYS A 21 10.25 9.11 -8.04
N LYS A 22 11.17 9.71 -7.29
CA LYS A 22 11.68 11.06 -7.58
C LYS A 22 12.74 11.08 -8.68
N THR A 23 13.50 10.01 -8.80
CA THR A 23 14.60 9.90 -9.76
C THR A 23 14.57 8.54 -10.42
N VAL A 24 13.98 8.48 -11.61
CA VAL A 24 13.82 7.23 -12.35
C VAL A 24 15.14 6.84 -13.01
N PRO A 25 15.68 5.64 -12.76
CA PRO A 25 16.86 5.14 -13.46
C PRO A 25 16.59 4.95 -14.96
N SER A 26 17.59 5.17 -15.81
CA SER A 26 17.45 5.04 -17.27
C SER A 26 17.10 3.64 -17.77
N TYR A 27 17.31 2.62 -16.94
CA TYR A 27 16.97 1.22 -17.22
C TYR A 27 15.58 0.82 -16.72
N ALA A 28 14.85 1.73 -16.11
CA ALA A 28 13.50 1.53 -15.57
C ALA A 28 12.44 2.21 -16.43
N ASP A 29 11.24 1.63 -16.47
CA ASP A 29 10.08 2.27 -17.06
C ASP A 29 9.56 3.37 -16.12
N ALA A 30 9.54 4.62 -16.60
CA ALA A 30 9.19 5.77 -15.79
C ALA A 30 7.75 5.74 -15.24
N SER A 31 6.83 5.11 -15.96
CA SER A 31 5.43 4.99 -15.55
C SER A 31 5.19 3.87 -14.54
N ARG A 32 6.18 2.99 -14.36
CA ARG A 32 6.11 1.76 -13.55
C ARG A 32 7.30 1.64 -12.60
N THR A 33 7.65 2.76 -11.99
CA THR A 33 8.75 2.89 -11.02
C THR A 33 8.22 3.54 -9.76
N ALA A 34 8.58 3.00 -8.61
CA ALA A 34 8.23 3.54 -7.31
C ALA A 34 9.38 3.43 -6.32
N ASP A 35 9.51 4.39 -5.43
CA ASP A 35 10.45 4.36 -4.33
C ASP A 35 9.90 3.54 -3.17
N ILE A 36 10.77 2.74 -2.56
CA ILE A 36 10.48 2.02 -1.32
C ILE A 36 10.99 2.90 -0.18
N THR A 37 10.10 3.32 0.70
CA THR A 37 10.42 4.25 1.78
C THR A 37 10.24 3.60 3.15
N PHE A 38 11.05 4.02 4.10
CA PHE A 38 10.89 3.75 5.53
C PHE A 38 10.80 5.10 6.24
N GLY A 39 9.58 5.45 6.66
CA GLY A 39 9.27 6.82 7.05
C GLY A 39 9.51 7.78 5.87
N GLU A 40 10.39 8.77 6.07
CA GLU A 40 10.75 9.73 5.01
C GLU A 40 11.99 9.31 4.19
N LYS A 41 12.66 8.22 4.58
CA LYS A 41 13.92 7.78 3.97
C LYS A 41 13.65 6.78 2.85
N VAL A 42 14.16 7.04 1.64
CA VAL A 42 14.16 6.07 0.55
C VAL A 42 15.20 5.00 0.84
N ILE A 43 14.77 3.74 0.91
CA ILE A 43 15.61 2.57 1.16
C ILE A 43 15.79 1.69 -0.07
N GLY A 44 15.06 1.96 -1.14
CA GLY A 44 15.14 1.19 -2.37
C GLY A 44 14.18 1.69 -3.43
N THR A 45 14.18 0.99 -4.57
CA THR A 45 13.30 1.30 -5.71
C THR A 45 12.79 0.01 -6.31
N ILE A 46 11.51 -0.06 -6.61
CA ILE A 46 10.88 -1.12 -7.38
C ILE A 46 10.52 -0.57 -8.76
N PHE A 47 10.79 -1.31 -9.80
CA PHE A 47 10.52 -0.86 -11.16
C PHE A 47 10.31 -2.02 -12.13
N GLU A 48 9.54 -1.76 -13.19
CA GLU A 48 9.54 -2.59 -14.39
C GLU A 48 10.74 -2.20 -15.24
N VAL A 49 11.49 -3.18 -15.74
CA VAL A 49 12.66 -2.93 -16.57
C VAL A 49 12.22 -2.34 -17.90
N HIS A 50 12.93 -1.30 -18.36
CA HIS A 50 12.61 -0.62 -19.62
C HIS A 50 12.55 -1.62 -20.79
N PRO A 51 11.57 -1.55 -21.70
CA PRO A 51 11.40 -2.51 -22.79
C PRO A 51 12.66 -2.69 -23.68
N ASP A 52 13.41 -1.62 -23.92
CA ASP A 52 14.63 -1.69 -24.72
C ASP A 52 15.76 -2.45 -24.00
N VAL A 53 15.80 -2.36 -22.68
CA VAL A 53 16.73 -3.15 -21.86
C VAL A 53 16.33 -4.62 -21.88
N CYS A 54 15.04 -4.91 -21.75
CA CYS A 54 14.54 -6.27 -21.87
C CYS A 54 14.92 -6.90 -23.21
N LYS A 55 14.73 -6.19 -24.32
CA LYS A 55 15.12 -6.65 -25.68
C LYS A 55 16.63 -6.87 -25.79
N LYS A 56 17.44 -5.96 -25.27
CA LYS A 56 18.91 -6.02 -25.37
C LYS A 56 19.50 -7.21 -24.63
N PHE A 57 18.90 -7.60 -23.51
CA PHE A 57 19.39 -8.67 -22.65
C PHE A 57 18.55 -9.95 -22.72
N ASP A 58 17.65 -10.06 -23.69
CA ASP A 58 16.76 -11.20 -23.89
C ASP A 58 15.96 -11.58 -22.62
N LEU A 59 15.49 -10.55 -21.92
CA LEU A 59 14.65 -10.71 -20.74
C LEU A 59 13.17 -10.84 -21.15
N PRO A 60 12.33 -11.41 -20.28
CA PRO A 60 10.88 -11.39 -20.48
C PRO A 60 10.36 -9.98 -20.72
N SER A 61 9.33 -9.83 -21.54
CA SER A 61 8.77 -8.54 -21.92
C SER A 61 8.29 -7.67 -20.74
N ARG A 62 8.08 -8.29 -19.58
CA ARG A 62 7.68 -7.64 -18.33
C ARG A 62 8.54 -8.20 -17.19
N ALA A 63 9.76 -7.73 -17.09
CA ALA A 63 10.65 -8.05 -15.98
C ALA A 63 10.53 -6.97 -14.90
N VAL A 64 10.29 -7.37 -13.67
CA VAL A 64 10.28 -6.47 -12.51
C VAL A 64 11.57 -6.66 -11.72
N ALA A 65 12.17 -5.56 -11.30
CA ALA A 65 13.36 -5.56 -10.49
C ALA A 65 13.17 -4.69 -9.23
N VAL A 66 13.94 -5.02 -8.21
CA VAL A 66 13.98 -4.27 -6.95
C VAL A 66 15.42 -4.03 -6.58
N THR A 67 15.74 -2.81 -6.24
CA THR A 67 17.02 -2.44 -5.62
C THR A 67 16.77 -2.02 -4.18
N VAL A 68 17.62 -2.50 -3.26
CA VAL A 68 17.53 -2.13 -1.85
C VAL A 68 18.90 -1.67 -1.38
N ASN A 69 18.94 -0.49 -0.74
CA ASN A 69 20.12 -0.02 -0.06
C ASN A 69 20.19 -0.65 1.34
N ILE A 70 20.99 -1.70 1.45
CA ILE A 70 21.11 -2.48 2.68
C ILE A 70 21.70 -1.63 3.82
N SER A 71 22.66 -0.75 3.54
CA SER A 71 23.22 0.17 4.56
C SER A 71 22.14 1.11 5.09
N ALA A 72 21.32 1.67 4.20
CA ALA A 72 20.20 2.52 4.60
C ALA A 72 19.16 1.75 5.43
N LEU A 73 18.96 0.47 5.16
CA LEU A 73 18.07 -0.40 5.93
C LEU A 73 18.61 -0.66 7.34
N PHE A 74 19.90 -0.93 7.47
CA PHE A 74 20.53 -1.16 8.78
C PHE A 74 20.63 0.09 9.65
N GLU A 75 20.70 1.27 9.03
CA GLU A 75 20.68 2.54 9.76
C GLU A 75 19.28 2.88 10.31
N THR A 76 18.24 2.30 9.73
CA THR A 76 16.88 2.42 10.23
C THR A 76 16.64 1.30 11.23
N ALA A 77 16.72 1.61 12.52
CA ALA A 77 16.36 0.65 13.55
C ALA A 77 14.91 0.17 13.34
N PRO A 78 14.63 -1.13 13.40
CA PRO A 78 13.27 -1.61 13.42
C PRO A 78 12.55 -0.98 14.60
N ALA A 79 11.27 -0.66 14.45
CA ALA A 79 10.46 -0.26 15.60
C ALA A 79 10.52 -1.40 16.64
N GLU A 80 10.63 -1.02 17.90
CA GLU A 80 10.61 -2.00 18.99
C GLU A 80 9.38 -2.90 18.82
N ILE A 81 9.60 -4.21 18.79
CA ILE A 81 8.50 -5.16 18.68
C ILE A 81 7.72 -5.13 19.97
N VAL A 82 6.69 -4.30 20.00
CA VAL A 82 5.77 -4.24 21.13
C VAL A 82 4.79 -5.39 20.98
N PHE A 83 4.79 -6.29 21.96
CA PHE A 83 3.76 -7.33 22.03
C PHE A 83 2.37 -6.66 22.09
N LYS A 84 1.51 -6.99 21.16
CA LYS A 84 0.11 -6.58 21.18
C LYS A 84 -0.72 -7.77 21.62
N ASP A 85 -1.48 -7.60 22.69
CA ASP A 85 -2.45 -8.59 23.12
C ASP A 85 -3.43 -8.94 22.00
N ILE A 86 -3.90 -10.18 22.02
CA ILE A 86 -4.95 -10.62 21.10
C ILE A 86 -6.19 -9.74 21.38
N PRO A 87 -6.75 -9.10 20.33
CA PRO A 87 -7.90 -8.24 20.52
C PRO A 87 -9.10 -9.00 21.08
N GLU A 88 -9.69 -8.51 22.17
CA GLU A 88 -10.85 -9.12 22.82
C GLU A 88 -12.14 -8.94 22.01
N TYR A 89 -12.24 -7.85 21.25
CA TYR A 89 -13.45 -7.49 20.52
C TYR A 89 -13.31 -7.77 19.02
N PRO A 90 -14.40 -8.23 18.36
CA PRO A 90 -14.38 -8.56 16.94
C PRO A 90 -14.18 -7.30 16.07
N ALA A 91 -13.51 -7.47 14.93
CA ALA A 91 -13.41 -6.45 13.91
C ALA A 91 -14.62 -6.51 12.96
N VAL A 92 -14.94 -5.35 12.36
CA VAL A 92 -15.94 -5.22 11.29
C VAL A 92 -15.23 -4.72 10.04
N SER A 93 -15.43 -5.41 8.90
CA SER A 93 -14.81 -5.05 7.64
C SER A 93 -15.85 -4.66 6.60
N TYR A 94 -15.50 -3.65 5.79
CA TYR A 94 -16.29 -3.21 4.64
C TYR A 94 -15.40 -3.15 3.40
N ASP A 95 -15.98 -3.50 2.27
CA ASP A 95 -15.33 -3.38 0.97
C ASP A 95 -16.04 -2.30 0.16
N GLU A 96 -15.28 -1.42 -0.47
CA GLU A 96 -15.79 -0.41 -1.40
C GLU A 96 -15.01 -0.47 -2.71
N THR A 97 -15.73 -0.49 -3.81
CA THR A 97 -15.14 -0.53 -5.15
C THR A 97 -15.34 0.80 -5.86
N ILE A 98 -14.25 1.44 -6.21
CA ILE A 98 -14.24 2.72 -6.92
C ILE A 98 -13.62 2.58 -8.30
N SER A 99 -14.03 3.47 -9.21
CA SER A 99 -13.33 3.65 -10.49
C SER A 99 -12.21 4.67 -10.31
N MET A 100 -11.00 4.34 -10.70
CA MET A 100 -9.83 5.18 -10.47
C MET A 100 -8.99 5.31 -11.74
N SER A 101 -8.64 6.55 -12.07
CA SER A 101 -7.73 6.85 -13.18
C SER A 101 -6.29 6.48 -12.84
N HIS A 102 -5.51 6.09 -13.85
CA HIS A 102 -4.07 5.78 -13.72
C HIS A 102 -3.23 6.98 -13.22
N SER A 103 -3.75 8.19 -13.29
CA SER A 103 -3.08 9.39 -12.77
C SER A 103 -3.16 9.56 -11.25
N LYS A 104 -4.07 8.83 -10.60
CA LYS A 104 -4.26 8.89 -9.14
C LYS A 104 -3.46 7.81 -8.42
N SER A 105 -2.90 8.15 -7.26
CA SER A 105 -2.16 7.22 -6.41
C SER A 105 -3.08 6.53 -5.41
N ALA A 106 -3.19 5.21 -5.48
CA ALA A 106 -3.89 4.41 -4.48
C ALA A 106 -3.23 4.51 -3.09
N GLY A 107 -1.90 4.67 -3.04
CA GLY A 107 -1.16 4.86 -1.80
C GLY A 107 -1.58 6.12 -1.04
N ASN A 108 -1.71 7.25 -1.75
CA ASN A 108 -2.18 8.50 -1.14
C ASN A 108 -3.62 8.38 -0.62
N LEU A 109 -4.48 7.67 -1.35
CA LEU A 109 -5.86 7.41 -0.93
C LEU A 109 -5.90 6.59 0.35
N LEU A 110 -5.14 5.50 0.41
CA LEU A 110 -5.04 4.66 1.60
C LEU A 110 -4.47 5.42 2.80
N LYS A 111 -3.49 6.32 2.58
CA LYS A 111 -2.93 7.17 3.63
C LYS A 111 -4.01 8.08 4.24
N GLN A 112 -4.80 8.77 3.41
CA GLN A 112 -5.91 9.60 3.88
C GLN A 112 -6.96 8.79 4.66
N ILE A 113 -7.29 7.57 4.19
CA ILE A 113 -8.21 6.68 4.90
C ILE A 113 -7.64 6.30 6.28
N ARG A 114 -6.34 5.97 6.36
CA ARG A 114 -5.69 5.64 7.64
C ARG A 114 -5.72 6.77 8.65
N GLU A 115 -5.69 8.00 8.20
CA GLU A 115 -5.75 9.19 9.04
C GLU A 115 -7.20 9.59 9.41
N SER A 116 -8.22 8.99 8.79
CA SER A 116 -9.62 9.40 8.92
C SER A 116 -10.31 8.92 10.20
N SER A 117 -9.80 7.85 10.82
CA SER A 117 -10.44 7.25 11.99
C SER A 117 -9.44 6.58 12.93
N LYS A 118 -9.64 6.80 14.23
CA LYS A 118 -8.86 6.12 15.30
C LYS A 118 -9.29 4.66 15.50
N LEU A 119 -10.48 4.28 15.03
CA LEU A 119 -10.99 2.92 15.09
C LEU A 119 -10.55 2.07 13.91
N LEU A 120 -9.85 2.67 12.92
CA LEU A 120 -9.35 1.95 11.76
C LEU A 120 -8.17 1.06 12.17
N GLU A 121 -8.36 -0.24 12.02
CA GLU A 121 -7.30 -1.24 12.22
C GLU A 121 -6.46 -1.41 10.95
N SER A 122 -7.12 -1.47 9.79
CA SER A 122 -6.41 -1.61 8.51
C SER A 122 -7.20 -1.03 7.34
N ALA A 123 -6.47 -0.53 6.32
CA ALA A 123 -7.00 -0.20 5.01
C ALA A 123 -6.04 -0.77 3.95
N VAL A 124 -6.56 -1.66 3.11
CA VAL A 124 -5.77 -2.38 2.09
C VAL A 124 -6.53 -2.44 0.77
N VAL A 125 -5.78 -2.51 -0.33
CA VAL A 125 -6.37 -2.89 -1.62
C VAL A 125 -6.60 -4.39 -1.59
N SER A 126 -7.86 -4.81 -1.74
CA SER A 126 -8.25 -6.23 -1.78
C SER A 126 -8.34 -6.76 -3.21
N ASP A 127 -8.68 -5.90 -4.17
CA ASP A 127 -8.78 -6.29 -5.57
C ASP A 127 -8.50 -5.12 -6.50
N LEU A 128 -7.96 -5.43 -7.68
CA LEU A 128 -7.67 -4.49 -8.75
C LEU A 128 -8.05 -5.10 -10.08
N TYR A 129 -9.01 -4.50 -10.77
CA TYR A 129 -9.48 -4.97 -12.08
C TYR A 129 -9.55 -3.82 -13.08
N GLY A 130 -8.98 -4.00 -14.27
CA GLY A 130 -9.03 -3.04 -15.36
C GLY A 130 -8.19 -3.44 -16.55
N LYS A 131 -8.41 -2.76 -17.68
CA LYS A 131 -7.62 -2.90 -18.89
C LYS A 131 -6.61 -1.76 -19.01
N GLU A 132 -5.56 -1.98 -19.77
CA GLU A 132 -4.36 -1.15 -19.84
C GLU A 132 -4.58 0.30 -20.33
N ASN A 133 -5.71 0.72 -20.79
CA ASN A 133 -5.99 2.10 -21.23
C ASN A 133 -7.35 2.63 -20.74
N GLU A 134 -7.96 1.96 -19.78
CA GLU A 134 -9.24 2.35 -19.20
C GLU A 134 -9.06 2.62 -17.70
N ASP A 135 -9.96 3.39 -17.12
CA ASP A 135 -10.03 3.51 -15.67
C ASP A 135 -10.16 2.12 -15.05
N TYR A 136 -9.39 1.85 -14.01
CA TYR A 136 -9.43 0.58 -13.31
C TYR A 136 -10.36 0.63 -12.11
N LYS A 137 -10.92 -0.51 -11.76
CA LYS A 137 -11.70 -0.68 -10.53
C LYS A 137 -10.78 -1.14 -9.42
N LEU A 138 -10.77 -0.35 -8.36
CA LEU A 138 -10.01 -0.61 -7.15
C LEU A 138 -10.98 -0.94 -6.03
N THR A 139 -10.84 -2.11 -5.42
CA THR A 139 -11.60 -2.48 -4.22
C THR A 139 -10.72 -2.26 -2.99
N VAL A 140 -11.17 -1.40 -2.12
CA VAL A 140 -10.51 -1.10 -0.85
C VAL A 140 -11.26 -1.78 0.28
N ARG A 141 -10.57 -2.62 1.04
CA ARG A 141 -11.06 -3.19 2.28
C ARG A 141 -10.61 -2.34 3.45
N VAL A 142 -11.56 -1.90 4.25
CA VAL A 142 -11.32 -1.19 5.50
C VAL A 142 -11.83 -2.02 6.67
N THR A 143 -11.02 -2.13 7.71
CA THR A 143 -11.34 -2.92 8.91
C THR A 143 -11.30 -2.02 10.12
N TYR A 144 -12.38 -2.01 10.88
CA TYR A 144 -12.54 -1.23 12.11
C TYR A 144 -12.62 -2.13 13.32
N ARG A 145 -11.99 -1.71 14.40
CA ARG A 145 -12.04 -2.38 15.71
C ARG A 145 -11.94 -1.35 16.83
N SER A 146 -12.63 -1.60 17.93
CA SER A 146 -12.42 -0.89 19.18
C SER A 146 -11.64 -1.76 20.16
N ALA A 147 -10.76 -1.17 20.95
CA ALA A 147 -10.08 -1.83 22.05
C ALA A 147 -10.95 -1.92 23.32
N GLU A 148 -12.07 -1.21 23.38
CA GLU A 148 -12.86 -1.04 24.59
C GLU A 148 -14.20 -1.79 24.56
N LYS A 149 -14.75 -2.02 23.34
CA LYS A 149 -16.08 -2.64 23.17
C LYS A 149 -16.28 -3.20 21.77
N THR A 150 -17.25 -4.08 21.63
CA THR A 150 -17.77 -4.49 20.32
C THR A 150 -18.44 -3.30 19.62
N LEU A 151 -18.02 -3.00 18.39
CA LEU A 151 -18.64 -1.94 17.59
C LEU A 151 -20.05 -2.34 17.18
N THR A 152 -21.01 -1.44 17.38
CA THR A 152 -22.34 -1.61 16.81
C THR A 152 -22.31 -1.37 15.30
N GLU A 153 -23.28 -1.92 14.58
CA GLU A 153 -23.39 -1.72 13.14
C GLU A 153 -23.48 -0.24 12.75
N GLN A 154 -24.17 0.57 13.57
CA GLN A 154 -24.30 2.01 13.34
C GLN A 154 -22.97 2.74 13.51
N GLU A 155 -22.21 2.44 14.55
CA GLU A 155 -20.89 3.03 14.78
C GLU A 155 -19.92 2.66 13.66
N ALA A 156 -19.89 1.39 13.27
CA ALA A 156 -19.04 0.93 12.18
C ALA A 156 -19.40 1.58 10.84
N LYS A 157 -20.68 1.74 10.52
CA LYS A 157 -21.15 2.45 9.31
C LYS A 157 -20.81 3.94 9.32
N GLN A 158 -20.86 4.60 10.48
CA GLN A 158 -20.45 6.01 10.60
C GLN A 158 -18.96 6.20 10.32
N GLU A 159 -18.11 5.28 10.80
CA GLU A 159 -16.69 5.32 10.51
C GLU A 159 -16.42 4.99 9.02
N PHE A 160 -17.14 4.03 8.46
CA PHE A 160 -17.04 3.69 7.05
C PHE A 160 -17.45 4.85 6.13
N ALA A 161 -18.48 5.62 6.49
CA ALA A 161 -18.90 6.81 5.74
C ALA A 161 -17.79 7.87 5.62
N LYS A 162 -16.84 7.93 6.58
CA LYS A 162 -15.67 8.81 6.47
C LYS A 162 -14.72 8.33 5.36
N ALA A 163 -14.51 7.02 5.29
CA ALA A 163 -13.68 6.42 4.22
C ALA A 163 -14.36 6.58 2.86
N GLN A 164 -15.67 6.39 2.76
CA GLN A 164 -16.43 6.59 1.51
C GLN A 164 -16.30 8.01 0.97
N LYS A 165 -16.37 9.04 1.83
CA LYS A 165 -16.12 10.44 1.40
C LYS A 165 -14.74 10.64 0.78
N ILE A 166 -13.72 9.98 1.32
CA ILE A 166 -12.36 10.05 0.78
C ILE A 166 -12.28 9.30 -0.55
N LEU A 167 -12.99 8.18 -0.66
CA LEU A 167 -13.11 7.38 -1.88
C LEU A 167 -13.92 8.09 -2.98
N GLY A 168 -14.72 9.10 -2.62
CA GLY A 168 -15.55 9.86 -3.55
C GLY A 168 -16.88 9.18 -3.91
N VAL A 169 -17.41 8.39 -2.98
CA VAL A 169 -18.70 7.66 -3.10
C VAL A 169 -19.70 8.24 -2.13
#